data_331bbd8df6f94ada8423310a0fca7d54
#
_entry.id   331bbd8df6f94ada8423310a0fca7d54
#
_cell.length_a   1.000
_cell.length_b   1.000
_cell.length_c   1.000
_cell.angle_alpha   90.00
_cell.angle_beta   90.00
_cell.angle_gamma   90.00
#
_symmetry.space_group_name_H-M   'P 1'
#
loop_
_entity.id
_entity.type
_entity.pdbx_description
1 polymer ?
#
loop_
_entity_poly.entity_id
_entity_poly.type
_entity_poly.pdbx_seq_one_letter_code
_entity_poly.pdbx_strand_id
1 'polypeptide(L)'
;HIRSRRQRQMCIRDRIGGALGLIAYAMGNELIADYLYIPHLPLSGELIVFCGALIGSGIGFLWYNTYPAQLFMGDIGSLTLGAVLGIIAIILRHELVFAIMAGVFVIETLSVAVQIFSYKMRGKRVFLMAPIHHHYELKGMAEPKIIVRFWIITLVLILIALATLKLI
;
A
#
# COMPACT_ATOMS: atom_id res chain seq x y z
N HIS A 1 9.99 16.83 -9.57
CA HIS A 1 9.73 15.40 -9.87
C HIS A 1 9.79 14.48 -8.65
N ILE A 2 10.65 14.70 -7.66
CA ILE A 2 10.75 13.89 -6.43
C ILE A 2 9.55 14.13 -5.48
N ARG A 3 8.95 15.30 -5.54
CA ARG A 3 7.90 15.77 -4.61
C ARG A 3 6.61 14.93 -4.66
N SER A 4 6.11 14.63 -5.82
CA SER A 4 4.83 13.96 -6.03
C SER A 4 4.90 12.43 -5.79
N ARG A 5 6.05 11.80 -5.92
CA ARG A 5 6.23 10.38 -5.62
C ARG A 5 5.86 10.02 -4.19
N ARG A 6 6.27 10.86 -3.25
CA ARG A 6 6.09 10.62 -1.81
C ARG A 6 4.65 10.76 -1.37
N GLN A 7 3.89 11.70 -1.96
CA GLN A 7 2.45 11.82 -1.73
C GLN A 7 1.68 10.55 -2.14
N ARG A 8 2.02 9.97 -3.31
CA ARG A 8 1.38 8.76 -3.82
C ARG A 8 1.52 7.59 -2.86
N GLN A 9 2.73 7.35 -2.40
CA GLN A 9 3.04 6.22 -1.52
C GLN A 9 2.37 6.35 -0.16
N MET A 10 2.23 7.56 0.37
CA MET A 10 1.60 7.79 1.67
C MET A 10 0.13 7.41 1.67
N CYS A 11 -0.66 7.99 0.76
CA CYS A 11 -2.10 7.72 0.71
C CYS A 11 -2.44 6.25 0.43
N ILE A 12 -1.60 5.54 -0.34
CA ILE A 12 -1.76 4.11 -0.58
C ILE A 12 -1.51 3.34 0.71
N ARG A 13 -0.45 3.67 1.46
CA ARG A 13 -0.11 3.01 2.72
C ARG A 13 -1.16 3.23 3.80
N ASP A 14 -1.70 4.44 3.92
CA ASP A 14 -2.75 4.75 4.88
C ASP A 14 -4.01 3.91 4.64
N ARG A 15 -4.37 3.69 3.38
CA ARG A 15 -5.51 2.84 3.01
C ARG A 15 -5.27 1.37 3.32
N ILE A 16 -4.06 0.88 3.05
CA ILE A 16 -3.66 -0.49 3.41
C ILE A 16 -3.64 -0.63 4.94
N GLY A 17 -3.11 0.36 5.66
CA GLY A 17 -3.14 0.38 7.13
C GLY A 17 -4.56 0.34 7.69
N GLY A 18 -5.50 1.08 7.07
CA GLY A 18 -6.92 1.03 7.41
C GLY A 18 -7.55 -0.33 7.17
N ALA A 19 -7.25 -0.96 6.05
CA ALA A 19 -7.76 -2.29 5.72
C ALA A 19 -7.20 -3.35 6.69
N LEU A 20 -5.91 -3.29 7.04
CA LEU A 20 -5.31 -4.17 8.06
C LEU A 20 -5.93 -3.93 9.44
N GLY A 21 -6.25 -2.69 9.80
CA GLY A 21 -6.97 -2.38 11.03
C GLY A 21 -8.37 -3.01 11.08
N LEU A 22 -9.10 -3.01 9.96
CA LEU A 22 -10.40 -3.70 9.86
C LEU A 22 -10.25 -5.21 10.00
N ILE A 23 -9.23 -5.81 9.40
CA ILE A 23 -8.93 -7.25 9.54
C ILE A 23 -8.57 -7.56 10.99
N ALA A 24 -7.72 -6.75 11.62
CA ALA A 24 -7.35 -6.91 13.03
C ALA A 24 -8.57 -6.86 13.96
N TYR A 25 -9.51 -5.95 13.70
CA TYR A 25 -10.76 -5.87 14.43
C TYR A 25 -11.63 -7.12 14.23
N ALA A 26 -11.77 -7.57 12.98
CA ALA A 26 -12.56 -8.75 12.65
C ALA A 26 -11.99 -10.01 13.33
N MET A 27 -10.69 -10.17 13.37
CA MET A 27 -10.00 -11.30 14.02
C MET A 27 -10.03 -11.22 15.55
N GLY A 28 -10.10 -10.01 16.11
CA GLY A 28 -10.22 -9.79 17.55
C GLY A 28 -11.63 -10.04 18.09
N ASN A 29 -12.63 -10.10 17.24
CA ASN A 29 -14.02 -10.34 17.62
C ASN A 29 -14.43 -11.77 17.24
N GLU A 30 -14.74 -12.59 18.25
CA GLU A 30 -15.09 -14.00 18.09
C GLU A 30 -16.27 -14.21 17.12
N LEU A 31 -17.34 -13.41 17.26
CA LEU A 31 -18.52 -13.53 16.40
C LEU A 31 -18.21 -13.23 14.91
N ILE A 32 -17.37 -12.24 14.66
CA ILE A 32 -16.99 -11.86 13.30
C ILE A 32 -15.99 -12.85 12.71
N ALA A 33 -15.05 -13.32 13.52
CA ALA A 33 -14.07 -14.31 13.12
C ALA A 33 -14.74 -15.62 12.70
N ASP A 34 -15.70 -16.11 13.48
CA ASP A 34 -16.49 -17.29 13.15
C ASP A 34 -17.34 -17.12 11.88
N TYR A 35 -17.98 -15.96 11.73
CA TYR A 35 -18.76 -15.67 10.52
C TYR A 35 -17.91 -15.64 9.24
N LEU A 36 -16.70 -15.13 9.33
CA LEU A 36 -15.76 -15.02 8.20
C LEU A 36 -14.90 -16.28 8.01
N TYR A 37 -14.98 -17.25 8.92
CA TYR A 37 -14.13 -18.46 8.96
C TYR A 37 -12.63 -18.14 9.05
N ILE A 38 -12.28 -17.00 9.67
CA ILE A 38 -10.89 -16.59 9.91
C ILE A 38 -10.46 -16.98 11.34
N PRO A 39 -9.17 -17.23 11.58
CA PRO A 39 -8.70 -17.58 12.91
C PRO A 39 -8.94 -16.43 13.89
N HIS A 40 -9.59 -16.75 15.03
CA HIS A 40 -9.73 -15.81 16.13
C HIS A 40 -8.37 -15.61 16.82
N LEU A 41 -7.90 -14.39 16.85
CA LEU A 41 -6.69 -13.99 17.57
C LEU A 41 -7.08 -13.04 18.70
N PRO A 42 -7.12 -13.53 19.95
CA PRO A 42 -7.35 -12.67 21.11
C PRO A 42 -6.27 -11.58 21.13
N LEU A 43 -6.67 -10.36 21.52
CA LEU A 43 -5.83 -9.15 21.56
C LEU A 43 -5.47 -8.53 20.18
N SER A 44 -5.78 -9.17 19.05
CA SER A 44 -5.54 -8.52 17.73
C SER A 44 -6.39 -7.24 17.56
N GLY A 45 -7.52 -7.14 18.26
CA GLY A 45 -8.34 -5.95 18.31
C GLY A 45 -7.59 -4.69 18.81
N GLU A 46 -6.57 -4.85 19.67
CA GLU A 46 -5.74 -3.73 20.13
C GLU A 46 -4.91 -3.09 19.01
N LEU A 47 -4.60 -3.86 17.97
CA LEU A 47 -3.90 -3.33 16.78
C LEU A 47 -4.72 -2.26 16.05
N ILE A 48 -6.04 -2.21 16.23
CA ILE A 48 -6.88 -1.19 15.60
C ILE A 48 -6.52 0.22 16.10
N VAL A 49 -6.15 0.34 17.39
CA VAL A 49 -5.72 1.63 17.97
C VAL A 49 -4.45 2.11 17.29
N PHE A 50 -3.50 1.19 17.08
CA PHE A 50 -2.26 1.50 16.38
C PHE A 50 -2.50 1.84 14.90
N CYS A 51 -3.32 1.06 14.21
CA CYS A 51 -3.70 1.34 12.82
C CYS A 51 -4.45 2.68 12.70
N GLY A 52 -5.32 3.00 13.66
CA GLY A 52 -6.03 4.27 13.74
C GLY A 52 -5.07 5.45 13.92
N ALA A 53 -4.08 5.33 14.78
CA ALA A 53 -3.05 6.36 14.96
C ALA A 53 -2.21 6.54 13.69
N LEU A 54 -1.92 5.44 12.98
CA LEU A 54 -1.19 5.46 11.72
C LEU A 54 -1.97 6.18 10.63
N ILE A 55 -3.28 5.90 10.49
CA ILE A 55 -4.18 6.59 9.56
C ILE A 55 -4.29 8.08 9.94
N GLY A 56 -4.50 8.39 11.21
CA GLY A 56 -4.60 9.76 11.70
C GLY A 56 -3.35 10.58 11.39
N SER A 57 -2.16 10.00 11.58
CA SER A 57 -0.89 10.64 11.22
C SER A 57 -0.75 10.85 9.72
N GLY A 58 -1.22 9.89 8.91
CA GLY A 58 -1.24 9.98 7.45
C GLY A 58 -2.16 11.09 6.95
N ILE A 59 -3.37 11.19 7.51
CA ILE A 59 -4.32 12.26 7.19
C ILE A 59 -3.75 13.62 7.58
N GLY A 60 -3.15 13.74 8.77
CA GLY A 60 -2.50 14.97 9.21
C GLY A 60 -1.34 15.37 8.29
N PHE A 61 -0.52 14.40 7.88
CA PHE A 61 0.54 14.65 6.91
C PHE A 61 -0.03 15.07 5.54
N LEU A 62 -1.11 14.44 5.08
CA LEU A 62 -1.75 14.76 3.81
C LEU A 62 -2.33 16.17 3.80
N TRP A 63 -2.86 16.64 4.93
CA TRP A 63 -3.38 18.00 5.08
C TRP A 63 -2.36 19.08 4.69
N TYR A 64 -1.11 18.92 5.12
CA TYR A 64 -0.03 19.84 4.78
C TYR A 64 0.66 19.51 3.44
N ASN A 65 0.39 18.36 2.87
CA ASN A 65 1.08 17.86 1.69
C ASN A 65 0.21 17.77 0.44
N THR A 66 -1.06 18.26 0.49
CA THR A 66 -1.86 18.52 -0.71
C THR A 66 -1.16 19.58 -1.57
N TYR A 67 -1.35 19.47 -2.87
CA TYR A 67 -0.67 20.35 -3.84
C TYR A 67 -0.91 21.84 -3.58
N PRO A 68 0.11 22.69 -3.48
CA PRO A 68 1.55 22.40 -3.57
C PRO A 68 2.11 21.85 -2.24
N ALA A 69 2.91 20.77 -2.30
CA ALA A 69 3.44 20.08 -1.13
C ALA A 69 4.36 20.98 -0.28
N GLN A 70 4.05 21.10 1.00
CA GLN A 70 4.80 21.92 1.97
C GLN A 70 5.80 21.08 2.79
N LEU A 71 5.49 19.81 3.04
CA LEU A 71 6.29 18.91 3.86
C LEU A 71 6.80 17.72 3.03
N PHE A 72 7.94 17.19 3.42
CA PHE A 72 8.52 16.00 2.79
C PHE A 72 8.78 14.92 3.83
N MET A 73 8.20 13.75 3.65
CA MET A 73 8.60 12.58 4.40
C MET A 73 9.94 12.07 3.85
N GLY A 74 10.95 11.96 4.73
CA GLY A 74 12.24 11.38 4.41
C GLY A 74 12.15 9.88 4.12
N ASP A 75 13.25 9.30 3.66
CA ASP A 75 13.32 7.86 3.37
C ASP A 75 13.13 7.01 4.65
N ILE A 76 13.58 7.51 5.79
CA ILE A 76 13.37 6.88 7.11
C ILE A 76 11.89 6.67 7.38
N GLY A 77 11.05 7.70 7.27
CA GLY A 77 9.61 7.58 7.49
C GLY A 77 8.93 6.64 6.49
N SER A 78 9.36 6.68 5.23
CA SER A 78 8.78 5.81 4.21
C SER A 78 9.11 4.33 4.41
N LEU A 79 10.34 4.00 4.81
CA LEU A 79 10.78 2.64 5.12
C LEU A 79 10.12 2.13 6.40
N THR A 80 10.06 2.96 7.44
CA THR A 80 9.42 2.61 8.72
C THR A 80 7.95 2.24 8.52
N LEU A 81 7.18 3.03 7.77
CA LEU A 81 5.78 2.74 7.48
C LEU A 81 5.61 1.42 6.72
N GLY A 82 6.48 1.15 5.74
CA GLY A 82 6.46 -0.13 5.02
C GLY A 82 6.74 -1.32 5.91
N ALA A 83 7.74 -1.20 6.79
CA ALA A 83 8.10 -2.24 7.75
C ALA A 83 6.97 -2.50 8.75
N VAL A 84 6.36 -1.44 9.28
CA VAL A 84 5.23 -1.53 10.23
C VAL A 84 4.05 -2.26 9.60
N LEU A 85 3.65 -1.92 8.38
CA LEU A 85 2.55 -2.61 7.69
C LEU A 85 2.86 -4.08 7.45
N GLY A 86 4.11 -4.40 7.11
CA GLY A 86 4.57 -5.79 6.94
C GLY A 86 4.51 -6.56 8.26
N ILE A 87 4.94 -5.96 9.38
CA ILE A 87 4.88 -6.58 10.71
C ILE A 87 3.41 -6.85 11.11
N ILE A 88 2.51 -5.89 10.90
CA ILE A 88 1.07 -6.08 11.19
C ILE A 88 0.52 -7.24 10.37
N ALA A 89 0.85 -7.33 9.08
CA ALA A 89 0.40 -8.42 8.22
C ALA A 89 0.88 -9.80 8.71
N ILE A 90 2.12 -9.90 9.19
CA ILE A 90 2.69 -11.12 9.77
C ILE A 90 1.98 -11.48 11.07
N ILE A 91 1.74 -10.51 11.97
CA ILE A 91 1.01 -10.74 13.23
C ILE A 91 -0.39 -11.28 12.96
N LEU A 92 -1.07 -10.74 11.95
CA LEU A 92 -2.40 -11.17 11.54
C LEU A 92 -2.38 -12.49 10.73
N ARG A 93 -1.21 -13.02 10.37
CA ARG A 93 -1.04 -14.23 9.53
C ARG A 93 -1.76 -14.14 8.18
N HIS A 94 -1.87 -12.94 7.61
CA HIS A 94 -2.57 -12.67 6.37
C HIS A 94 -1.63 -12.03 5.33
N GLU A 95 -0.44 -12.63 5.14
CA GLU A 95 0.59 -12.12 4.24
C GLU A 95 0.14 -12.11 2.78
N LEU A 96 -0.62 -13.13 2.35
CA LEU A 96 -1.15 -13.20 0.99
C LEU A 96 -2.18 -12.11 0.72
N VAL A 97 -3.06 -11.86 1.68
CA VAL A 97 -4.06 -10.79 1.61
C VAL A 97 -3.34 -9.42 1.57
N PHE A 98 -2.32 -9.25 2.39
CA PHE A 98 -1.48 -8.05 2.38
C PHE A 98 -0.76 -7.87 1.04
N ALA A 99 -0.22 -8.95 0.43
CA ALA A 99 0.43 -8.89 -0.87
C ALA A 99 -0.54 -8.42 -1.99
N ILE A 100 -1.81 -8.85 -1.94
CA ILE A 100 -2.85 -8.38 -2.86
C ILE A 100 -3.13 -6.89 -2.64
N MET A 101 -3.34 -6.44 -1.39
CA MET A 101 -3.55 -5.04 -1.06
C MET A 101 -2.38 -4.15 -1.48
N ALA A 102 -1.16 -4.64 -1.30
CA ALA A 102 0.08 -3.97 -1.68
C ALA A 102 0.43 -4.13 -3.17
N GLY A 103 -0.45 -4.68 -3.99
CA GLY A 103 -0.20 -5.05 -5.39
C GLY A 103 0.38 -3.92 -6.24
N VAL A 104 0.00 -2.66 -5.99
CA VAL A 104 0.58 -1.50 -6.69
C VAL A 104 2.08 -1.39 -6.38
N PHE A 105 2.52 -1.57 -5.13
CA PHE A 105 3.93 -1.55 -4.77
C PHE A 105 4.68 -2.75 -5.34
N VAL A 106 4.02 -3.92 -5.36
CA VAL A 106 4.58 -5.13 -5.97
C VAL A 106 4.83 -4.90 -7.45
N ILE A 107 3.86 -4.35 -8.18
CA ILE A 107 3.99 -4.04 -9.62
C ILE A 107 5.10 -2.99 -9.86
N GLU A 108 5.18 -1.96 -9.03
CA GLU A 108 6.26 -0.97 -9.13
C GLU A 108 7.63 -1.61 -8.95
N THR A 109 7.80 -2.44 -7.94
CA THR A 109 9.07 -3.14 -7.66
C THR A 109 9.41 -4.13 -8.77
N LEU A 110 8.44 -4.92 -9.23
CA LEU A 110 8.63 -5.85 -10.34
C LEU A 110 9.02 -5.13 -11.63
N SER A 111 8.43 -3.97 -11.91
CA SER A 111 8.79 -3.19 -13.09
C SER A 111 10.26 -2.77 -13.10
N VAL A 112 10.82 -2.44 -11.93
CA VAL A 112 12.25 -2.12 -11.77
C VAL A 112 13.09 -3.38 -11.96
N ALA A 113 12.71 -4.49 -11.33
CA ALA A 113 13.43 -5.76 -11.45
C ALA A 113 13.48 -6.24 -12.90
N VAL A 114 12.34 -6.22 -13.61
CA VAL A 114 12.24 -6.59 -15.03
C VAL A 114 13.09 -5.68 -15.89
N GLN A 115 13.08 -4.38 -15.64
CA GLN A 115 13.89 -3.41 -16.37
C GLN A 115 15.39 -3.69 -16.22
N ILE A 116 15.86 -3.91 -15.00
CA ILE A 116 17.26 -4.19 -14.70
C ILE A 116 17.68 -5.52 -15.35
N PHE A 117 16.86 -6.56 -15.20
CA PHE A 117 17.14 -7.88 -15.76
C PHE A 117 17.20 -7.85 -17.29
N SER A 118 16.23 -7.20 -17.94
CA SER A 118 16.21 -7.08 -19.40
C SER A 118 17.41 -6.28 -19.93
N TYR A 119 17.75 -5.16 -19.23
CA TYR A 119 18.89 -4.36 -19.63
C TYR A 119 20.23 -5.12 -19.49
N LYS A 120 20.37 -5.90 -18.41
CA LYS A 120 21.57 -6.71 -18.16
C LYS A 120 21.72 -7.87 -19.14
N MET A 121 20.61 -8.51 -19.54
CA MET A 121 20.65 -9.67 -20.44
C MET A 121 20.60 -9.32 -21.92
N ARG A 122 19.83 -8.30 -22.30
CA ARG A 122 19.53 -8.00 -23.71
C ARG A 122 20.02 -6.61 -24.16
N GLY A 123 20.55 -5.78 -23.26
CA GLY A 123 20.91 -4.39 -23.55
C GLY A 123 19.74 -3.48 -23.96
N LYS A 124 18.50 -3.98 -23.88
CA LYS A 124 17.29 -3.24 -24.28
C LYS A 124 16.42 -2.91 -23.10
N ARG A 125 15.84 -1.71 -23.13
CA ARG A 125 14.87 -1.26 -22.13
C ARG A 125 13.49 -1.79 -22.49
N VAL A 126 12.76 -2.38 -21.49
CA VAL A 126 11.37 -2.82 -21.65
C VAL A 126 10.43 -1.63 -21.46
N PHE A 127 10.69 -0.80 -20.45
CA PHE A 127 9.94 0.41 -20.17
C PHE A 127 10.78 1.63 -20.55
N LEU A 128 10.13 2.73 -20.94
CA LEU A 128 10.81 4.01 -21.23
C LEU A 128 11.62 4.46 -20.01
N MET A 129 11.05 4.28 -18.81
CA MET A 129 11.70 4.50 -17.53
C MET A 129 11.07 3.61 -16.46
N ALA A 130 11.85 3.10 -15.52
CA ALA A 130 11.36 2.40 -14.34
C ALA A 130 11.54 3.29 -13.10
N PRO A 131 10.65 3.21 -12.10
CA PRO A 131 9.41 2.42 -11.98
C PRO A 131 8.30 2.81 -12.96
N ILE A 132 7.25 1.96 -13.06
CA ILE A 132 6.21 2.03 -14.10
C ILE A 132 5.46 3.38 -14.15
N HIS A 133 5.34 4.11 -13.05
CA HIS A 133 4.70 5.42 -13.05
C HIS A 133 5.45 6.44 -13.91
N HIS A 134 6.80 6.38 -13.97
CA HIS A 134 7.59 7.24 -14.88
C HIS A 134 7.38 6.92 -16.34
N HIS A 135 7.11 5.66 -16.65
CA HIS A 135 6.72 5.29 -18.00
C HIS A 135 5.46 6.02 -18.46
N TYR A 136 4.46 6.15 -17.56
CA TYR A 136 3.23 6.90 -17.87
C TYR A 136 3.44 8.42 -17.91
N GLU A 137 4.32 8.96 -17.08
CA GLU A 137 4.69 10.38 -17.11
C GLU A 137 5.35 10.73 -18.45
N LEU A 138 6.29 9.90 -18.93
CA LEU A 138 6.95 10.09 -20.22
C LEU A 138 6.00 9.90 -21.42
N LYS A 139 4.88 9.19 -21.24
CA LYS A 139 3.80 9.11 -22.23
C LYS A 139 2.88 10.34 -22.24
N GLY A 140 3.17 11.38 -21.47
CA GLY A 140 2.42 12.63 -21.42
C GLY A 140 1.21 12.64 -20.49
N MET A 141 1.07 11.66 -19.60
CA MET A 141 0.02 11.71 -18.57
C MET A 141 0.39 12.68 -17.46
N ALA A 142 -0.55 13.58 -17.12
CA ALA A 142 -0.38 14.48 -16.00
C ALA A 142 -0.23 13.71 -14.69
N GLU A 143 0.72 14.10 -13.86
CA GLU A 143 1.09 13.47 -12.60
C GLU A 143 -0.10 13.27 -11.63
N PRO A 144 -1.00 14.25 -11.41
CA PRO A 144 -2.19 14.06 -10.57
C PRO A 144 -3.12 12.94 -11.07
N LYS A 145 -3.21 12.77 -12.38
CA LYS A 145 -4.04 11.73 -12.99
C LYS A 145 -3.50 10.31 -12.72
N ILE A 146 -2.18 10.15 -12.71
CA ILE A 146 -1.53 8.88 -12.36
C ILE A 146 -1.77 8.56 -10.89
N ILE A 147 -1.67 9.57 -10.00
CA ILE A 147 -1.92 9.41 -8.56
C ILE A 147 -3.33 8.90 -8.30
N VAL A 148 -4.33 9.55 -8.87
CA VAL A 148 -5.74 9.17 -8.69
C VAL A 148 -6.00 7.76 -9.22
N ARG A 149 -5.43 7.39 -10.37
CA ARG A 149 -5.57 6.04 -10.92
C ARG A 149 -4.98 4.98 -10.00
N PHE A 150 -3.80 5.21 -9.44
CA PHE A 150 -3.19 4.27 -8.50
C PHE A 150 -3.99 4.16 -7.19
N TRP A 151 -4.63 5.24 -6.75
CA TRP A 151 -5.54 5.21 -5.61
C TRP A 151 -6.76 4.33 -5.88
N ILE A 152 -7.36 4.48 -7.06
CA ILE A 152 -8.51 3.66 -7.46
C ILE A 152 -8.11 2.19 -7.54
N ILE A 153 -6.98 1.87 -8.18
CA ILE A 153 -6.47 0.51 -8.28
C ILE A 153 -6.24 -0.08 -6.88
N THR A 154 -5.62 0.66 -5.97
CA THR A 154 -5.39 0.21 -4.60
C THR A 154 -6.69 -0.06 -3.86
N LEU A 155 -7.71 0.81 -4.02
CA LEU A 155 -9.03 0.57 -3.42
C LEU A 155 -9.66 -0.71 -3.95
N VAL A 156 -9.62 -0.94 -5.26
CA VAL A 156 -10.13 -2.18 -5.87
C VAL A 156 -9.38 -3.39 -5.34
N LEU A 157 -8.04 -3.33 -5.23
CA LEU A 157 -7.24 -4.43 -4.68
C LEU A 157 -7.57 -4.70 -3.21
N ILE A 158 -7.82 -3.66 -2.40
CA ILE A 158 -8.26 -3.81 -1.01
C ILE A 158 -9.62 -4.49 -0.95
N LEU A 159 -10.58 -4.10 -1.78
CA LEU A 159 -11.90 -4.73 -1.82
C LEU A 159 -11.81 -6.21 -2.23
N ILE A 160 -10.99 -6.54 -3.23
CA ILE A 160 -10.72 -7.91 -3.64
C ILE A 160 -10.09 -8.69 -2.49
N ALA A 161 -9.08 -8.12 -1.84
CA ALA A 161 -8.39 -8.75 -0.72
C ALA A 161 -9.34 -9.03 0.47
N LEU A 162 -10.22 -8.08 0.81
CA LEU A 162 -11.24 -8.28 1.83
C LEU A 162 -12.28 -9.34 1.42
N ALA A 163 -12.67 -9.38 0.15
CA ALA A 163 -13.57 -10.41 -0.35
C ALA A 163 -12.94 -11.82 -0.30
N THR A 164 -11.63 -11.93 -0.49
CA THR A 164 -10.91 -13.21 -0.42
C THR A 164 -10.73 -13.73 1.00
N LEU A 165 -10.90 -12.89 2.04
CA LEU A 165 -10.80 -13.33 3.44
C LEU A 165 -11.74 -14.48 3.77
N LYS A 166 -12.91 -14.55 3.15
CA LYS A 166 -13.89 -15.62 3.36
C LYS A 166 -13.60 -16.89 2.54
N LEU A 167 -12.64 -16.82 1.59
CA LEU A 167 -12.34 -17.92 0.67
C LEU A 167 -11.05 -18.67 1.05
N ILE A 168 -10.24 -18.09 1.91
CA ILE A 168 -8.97 -18.63 2.40
C ILE A 168 -9.14 -19.06 3.85
#